data_91027dcd1f88b6acb9251a8ffa1e21b3
#
_entry.id   91027dcd1f88b6acb9251a8ffa1e21b3
#
_cell.length_a   1.000
_cell.length_b   1.000
_cell.length_c   1.000
_cell.angle_alpha   90.00
_cell.angle_beta   90.00
_cell.angle_gamma   90.00
#
_symmetry.space_group_name_H-M   'P 1'
#
loop_
_entity.id
_entity.type
_entity.pdbx_description
1 polymer ?
#
loop_
_entity_poly.entity_id
_entity_poly.type
_entity_poly.pdbx_seq_one_letter_code
_entity_poly.pdbx_strand_id
1 'polypeptide(L)'
;MRAALFLAIAIGAVLISGCGGAGPGAAPAPVVPGEVTQGPDLSGVQLPDFVMPLIHGGISLPNPRLTLGAVTTTSADDVCDVQSHTAAPALSAAVQTAVYSEYGDTSASAQHKHILDWLVPYNLGGADVKANIWPAAVAGTGFYQKTETDDILRQMVCRRDLTLAQAQKALETNWYSAWLRYVVATGHV
;
A
#
# COMPACT_ATOMS: atom_id res chain seq x y z
N MET A 1 -29.10 -86.38 -7.55
CA MET A 1 -29.64 -85.55 -8.66
C MET A 1 -29.90 -84.19 -8.09
N ARG A 2 -29.01 -83.26 -8.26
CA ARG A 2 -29.11 -81.91 -7.70
C ARG A 2 -28.92 -80.93 -8.88
N ALA A 3 -30.00 -80.21 -9.21
CA ALA A 3 -30.01 -79.16 -10.22
C ALA A 3 -29.32 -77.92 -9.65
N ALA A 4 -28.32 -77.44 -10.35
CA ALA A 4 -27.65 -76.14 -10.06
C ALA A 4 -28.33 -75.04 -10.82
N LEU A 5 -28.86 -74.07 -10.08
CA LEU A 5 -29.49 -72.86 -10.57
C LEU A 5 -28.38 -71.79 -10.73
N PHE A 6 -28.08 -71.38 -11.96
CA PHE A 6 -27.16 -70.26 -12.21
C PHE A 6 -27.93 -68.93 -12.13
N LEU A 7 -27.57 -68.14 -11.11
CA LEU A 7 -28.07 -66.76 -10.94
C LEU A 7 -27.09 -65.84 -11.66
N ALA A 8 -27.53 -65.18 -12.75
CA ALA A 8 -26.76 -64.15 -13.41
C ALA A 8 -26.87 -62.85 -12.64
N ILE A 9 -25.77 -62.37 -12.10
CA ILE A 9 -25.65 -61.05 -11.47
C ILE A 9 -25.22 -60.06 -12.52
N ALA A 10 -26.09 -59.14 -12.88
CA ALA A 10 -25.77 -57.96 -13.71
C ALA A 10 -24.96 -56.95 -12.87
N ILE A 11 -23.69 -56.75 -13.25
CA ILE A 11 -22.84 -55.74 -12.64
C ILE A 11 -23.13 -54.40 -13.28
N GLY A 12 -23.89 -53.57 -12.60
CA GLY A 12 -24.09 -52.17 -12.97
C GLY A 12 -22.82 -51.36 -12.72
N ALA A 13 -22.24 -50.82 -13.77
CA ALA A 13 -21.11 -49.92 -13.66
C ALA A 13 -21.59 -48.58 -13.06
N VAL A 14 -21.29 -48.32 -11.82
CA VAL A 14 -21.43 -47.01 -11.21
C VAL A 14 -20.24 -46.15 -11.67
N LEU A 15 -20.50 -45.18 -12.51
CA LEU A 15 -19.55 -44.12 -12.83
C LEU A 15 -19.39 -43.23 -11.60
N ILE A 16 -18.34 -43.44 -10.83
CA ILE A 16 -17.91 -42.53 -9.79
C ILE A 16 -17.26 -41.33 -10.47
N SER A 17 -18.02 -40.25 -10.58
CA SER A 17 -17.45 -38.93 -10.91
C SER A 17 -16.36 -38.61 -9.88
N GLY A 18 -15.12 -38.60 -10.29
CA GLY A 18 -13.99 -38.26 -9.48
C GLY A 18 -14.11 -36.83 -8.93
N CYS A 19 -14.19 -36.73 -7.59
CA CYS A 19 -13.86 -35.49 -6.90
C CYS A 19 -12.42 -35.16 -7.26
N GLY A 20 -12.24 -34.07 -8.02
CA GLY A 20 -10.93 -33.50 -8.28
C GLY A 20 -10.25 -33.18 -6.95
N GLY A 21 -9.20 -33.92 -6.61
CA GLY A 21 -8.35 -33.61 -5.49
C GLY A 21 -7.78 -32.22 -5.67
N ALA A 22 -8.00 -31.35 -4.67
CA ALA A 22 -7.28 -30.10 -4.54
C ALA A 22 -5.79 -30.44 -4.46
N GLY A 23 -5.06 -30.18 -5.53
CA GLY A 23 -3.61 -30.26 -5.53
C GLY A 23 -3.02 -29.27 -4.52
N PRO A 24 -1.84 -29.56 -3.93
CA PRO A 24 -1.22 -28.66 -2.97
C PRO A 24 -0.93 -27.33 -3.65
N GLY A 25 -1.54 -26.28 -3.09
CA GLY A 25 -1.20 -24.88 -3.21
C GLY A 25 -0.57 -24.45 -4.53
N ALA A 26 -1.41 -24.11 -5.52
CA ALA A 26 -0.93 -23.20 -6.56
C ALA A 26 -0.51 -21.91 -5.85
N ALA A 27 0.78 -21.57 -5.91
CA ALA A 27 1.26 -20.27 -5.49
C ALA A 27 0.35 -19.19 -6.12
N PRO A 28 -0.05 -18.15 -5.37
CA PRO A 28 -0.84 -17.06 -5.95
C PRO A 28 -0.09 -16.57 -7.18
N ALA A 29 -0.82 -16.48 -8.29
CA ALA A 29 -0.26 -16.00 -9.55
C ALA A 29 0.40 -14.64 -9.29
N PRO A 30 1.60 -14.39 -9.85
CA PRO A 30 2.26 -13.10 -9.68
C PRO A 30 1.27 -12.03 -10.10
N VAL A 31 1.04 -11.06 -9.20
CA VAL A 31 0.19 -9.90 -9.50
C VAL A 31 0.87 -9.20 -10.67
N VAL A 32 0.38 -9.46 -11.88
CA VAL A 32 0.82 -8.74 -13.08
C VAL A 32 0.60 -7.27 -12.76
N PRO A 33 1.58 -6.38 -12.97
CA PRO A 33 1.38 -4.95 -12.83
C PRO A 33 0.34 -4.51 -13.87
N GLY A 34 -0.94 -4.72 -13.55
CA GLY A 34 -2.05 -4.12 -14.27
C GLY A 34 -1.95 -2.61 -14.04
N GLU A 35 -2.28 -1.88 -15.03
CA GLU A 35 -2.42 -0.44 -15.06
C GLU A 35 -2.85 0.10 -13.69
N VAL A 36 -2.00 0.94 -13.10
CA VAL A 36 -2.33 1.65 -11.86
C VAL A 36 -3.66 2.33 -12.13
N THR A 37 -4.72 1.91 -11.44
CA THR A 37 -5.99 2.62 -11.51
C THR A 37 -5.66 4.05 -11.14
N GLN A 38 -5.70 4.96 -12.11
CA GLN A 38 -5.33 6.36 -11.89
C GLN A 38 -6.18 6.86 -10.73
N GLY A 39 -5.53 7.39 -9.71
CA GLY A 39 -6.20 8.14 -8.67
C GLY A 39 -7.00 9.29 -9.31
N PRO A 40 -7.77 10.04 -8.52
CA PRO A 40 -8.54 11.14 -9.05
C PRO A 40 -7.64 12.01 -9.94
N ASP A 41 -8.09 12.30 -11.15
CA ASP A 41 -7.35 13.15 -12.08
C ASP A 41 -7.21 14.55 -11.47
N LEU A 42 -6.01 14.89 -11.03
CA LEU A 42 -5.68 16.18 -10.46
C LEU A 42 -5.08 17.14 -11.52
N SER A 43 -5.04 16.76 -12.79
CA SER A 43 -4.41 17.53 -13.86
C SER A 43 -5.07 18.91 -14.11
N GLY A 44 -6.33 19.09 -13.68
CA GLY A 44 -7.06 20.36 -13.74
C GLY A 44 -7.06 21.16 -12.44
N VAL A 45 -6.46 20.65 -11.35
CA VAL A 45 -6.43 21.35 -10.08
C VAL A 45 -5.32 22.40 -10.09
N GLN A 46 -5.72 23.67 -10.18
CA GLN A 46 -4.79 24.78 -10.01
C GLN A 46 -4.49 24.91 -8.51
N LEU A 47 -3.29 24.45 -8.12
CA LEU A 47 -2.84 24.53 -6.73
C LEU A 47 -2.44 25.99 -6.44
N PRO A 48 -3.04 26.66 -5.45
CA PRO A 48 -2.55 27.94 -4.97
C PRO A 48 -1.13 27.77 -4.39
N ASP A 49 -0.36 28.84 -4.30
CA ASP A 49 1.05 28.81 -3.90
C ASP A 49 1.28 28.34 -2.45
N PHE A 50 0.25 28.42 -1.62
CA PHE A 50 0.23 27.88 -0.26
C PHE A 50 -0.98 26.98 -0.10
N VAL A 51 -0.79 25.70 0.12
CA VAL A 51 -1.91 24.79 0.31
C VAL A 51 -1.59 23.76 1.36
N MET A 52 -2.45 23.74 2.35
CA MET A 52 -2.72 22.58 3.18
C MET A 52 -2.81 21.33 2.32
N PRO A 53 -2.58 20.13 2.85
CA PRO A 53 -2.77 18.89 2.11
C PRO A 53 -4.06 18.96 1.32
N LEU A 54 -4.00 18.63 0.04
CA LEU A 54 -5.17 18.68 -0.83
C LEU A 54 -6.23 17.74 -0.29
N ILE A 55 -7.35 18.30 0.17
CA ILE A 55 -8.52 17.50 0.51
C ILE A 55 -9.40 17.42 -0.72
N HIS A 56 -9.28 16.34 -1.46
CA HIS A 56 -10.11 16.06 -2.62
C HIS A 56 -11.09 14.93 -2.30
N GLY A 57 -12.39 15.22 -2.27
CA GLY A 57 -13.40 14.22 -1.92
C GLY A 57 -13.23 13.59 -0.53
N GLY A 58 -12.64 14.31 0.43
CA GLY A 58 -12.35 13.79 1.78
C GLY A 58 -11.03 13.01 1.89
N ILE A 59 -10.23 12.96 0.81
CA ILE A 59 -8.93 12.30 0.77
C ILE A 59 -7.83 13.34 0.97
N SER A 60 -6.92 13.09 1.91
CA SER A 60 -5.75 13.92 2.15
C SER A 60 -4.58 13.49 1.25
N LEU A 61 -4.12 14.39 0.38
CA LEU A 61 -3.01 14.13 -0.54
C LEU A 61 -1.89 15.14 -0.32
N PRO A 62 -0.60 14.74 -0.48
CA PRO A 62 0.50 15.68 -0.46
C PRO A 62 0.43 16.65 -1.64
N ASN A 63 0.93 17.87 -1.45
CA ASN A 63 1.12 18.80 -2.55
C ASN A 63 2.29 18.33 -3.43
N PRO A 64 2.05 17.98 -4.72
CA PRO A 64 3.08 17.42 -5.58
C PRO A 64 4.20 18.41 -5.97
N ARG A 65 4.08 19.68 -5.62
CA ARG A 65 5.15 20.68 -5.79
C ARG A 65 6.07 20.76 -4.57
N LEU A 66 5.57 20.39 -3.40
CA LEU A 66 6.30 20.47 -2.14
C LEU A 66 6.86 19.11 -1.72
N THR A 67 6.06 18.05 -1.92
CA THR A 67 6.41 16.68 -1.50
C THR A 67 6.44 15.77 -2.72
N LEU A 68 7.65 15.64 -3.28
CA LEU A 68 7.90 14.83 -4.47
C LEU A 68 8.18 13.36 -4.14
N GLY A 69 8.44 13.08 -2.88
CA GLY A 69 9.05 11.83 -2.45
C GLY A 69 10.58 11.87 -2.56
N ALA A 70 11.24 11.15 -1.67
CA ALA A 70 12.69 10.94 -1.70
C ALA A 70 13.06 9.65 -0.99
N VAL A 71 14.08 8.96 -1.48
CA VAL A 71 14.52 7.67 -0.97
C VAL A 71 16.01 7.68 -0.64
N THR A 72 16.42 6.89 0.36
CA THR A 72 17.82 6.67 0.75
C THR A 72 18.36 5.35 0.25
N THR A 73 17.49 4.37 0.01
CA THR A 73 17.89 3.07 -0.51
C THR A 73 16.86 2.54 -1.51
N THR A 74 17.34 1.73 -2.45
CA THR A 74 16.54 0.94 -3.38
C THR A 74 16.75 -0.57 -3.16
N SER A 75 17.46 -0.95 -2.11
CA SER A 75 17.72 -2.34 -1.74
C SER A 75 16.59 -2.88 -0.86
N ALA A 76 15.94 -3.95 -1.33
CA ALA A 76 14.91 -4.63 -0.54
C ALA A 76 15.50 -5.29 0.72
N ASP A 77 16.75 -5.69 0.69
CA ASP A 77 17.39 -6.32 1.86
C ASP A 77 17.56 -5.31 3.00
N ASP A 78 17.84 -4.03 2.67
CA ASP A 78 17.95 -2.96 3.67
C ASP A 78 16.60 -2.71 4.38
N VAL A 79 15.47 -2.77 3.67
CA VAL A 79 14.15 -2.50 4.25
C VAL A 79 13.50 -3.74 4.89
N CYS A 80 13.98 -4.94 4.57
CA CYS A 80 13.44 -6.18 5.10
C CYS A 80 14.23 -6.75 6.28
N ASP A 81 15.38 -6.19 6.59
CA ASP A 81 16.13 -6.54 7.80
C ASP A 81 15.33 -6.09 9.05
N VAL A 82 15.01 -7.07 9.90
CA VAL A 82 14.18 -6.85 11.09
C VAL A 82 14.86 -5.92 12.10
N GLN A 83 16.19 -5.81 12.07
CA GLN A 83 16.97 -5.00 13.02
C GLN A 83 17.07 -3.52 12.62
N SER A 84 16.91 -3.20 11.35
CA SER A 84 17.14 -1.85 10.84
C SER A 84 15.93 -0.92 10.85
N HIS A 85 14.71 -1.40 11.15
CA HIS A 85 13.48 -0.62 10.90
C HIS A 85 12.44 -0.65 12.03
N THR A 86 12.87 -0.53 13.26
CA THR A 86 11.95 -0.58 14.41
C THR A 86 11.14 0.72 14.64
N ALA A 87 11.61 1.87 14.18
CA ALA A 87 10.86 3.13 14.22
C ALA A 87 11.49 4.16 13.27
N ALA A 88 10.67 5.02 12.67
CA ALA A 88 11.17 6.20 11.99
C ALA A 88 11.87 7.14 12.99
N PRO A 89 12.96 7.82 12.59
CA PRO A 89 13.59 8.81 13.44
C PRO A 89 12.64 9.97 13.73
N ALA A 90 12.78 10.59 14.90
CA ALA A 90 12.02 11.78 15.20
C ALA A 90 12.48 12.93 14.28
N LEU A 91 11.52 13.57 13.59
CA LEU A 91 11.80 14.74 12.76
C LEU A 91 12.40 15.87 13.61
N SER A 92 13.45 16.50 13.14
CA SER A 92 14.00 17.68 13.81
C SER A 92 12.99 18.82 13.84
N ALA A 93 13.01 19.64 14.88
CA ALA A 93 12.13 20.81 14.98
C ALA A 93 12.25 21.76 13.77
N ALA A 94 13.45 21.87 13.21
CA ALA A 94 13.68 22.69 12.02
C ALA A 94 12.93 22.15 10.79
N VAL A 95 12.96 20.82 10.57
CA VAL A 95 12.22 20.19 9.47
C VAL A 95 10.72 20.33 9.69
N GLN A 96 10.23 20.05 10.90
CA GLN A 96 8.80 20.20 11.23
C GLN A 96 8.31 21.61 10.95
N THR A 97 9.02 22.63 11.44
CA THR A 97 8.67 24.05 11.23
C THR A 97 8.67 24.40 9.73
N ALA A 98 9.69 23.94 8.98
CA ALA A 98 9.80 24.23 7.57
C ALA A 98 8.64 23.59 6.76
N VAL A 99 8.27 22.33 7.04
CA VAL A 99 7.16 21.65 6.37
C VAL A 99 5.84 22.34 6.67
N TYR A 100 5.53 22.61 7.95
CA TYR A 100 4.30 23.31 8.31
C TYR A 100 4.22 24.71 7.69
N SER A 101 5.34 25.44 7.66
CA SER A 101 5.39 26.76 7.03
C SER A 101 5.10 26.70 5.53
N GLU A 102 5.70 25.76 4.81
CA GLU A 102 5.47 25.61 3.36
C GLU A 102 4.05 25.19 3.01
N TYR A 103 3.43 24.38 3.87
CA TYR A 103 2.04 23.97 3.71
C TYR A 103 1.05 25.04 4.24
N GLY A 104 1.53 26.19 4.76
CA GLY A 104 0.69 27.23 5.33
C GLY A 104 0.04 26.82 6.66
N ASP A 105 0.48 25.72 7.27
CA ASP A 105 -0.07 25.16 8.52
C ASP A 105 0.70 25.69 9.73
N THR A 106 0.60 27.00 9.96
CA THR A 106 1.40 27.69 10.97
C THR A 106 0.70 27.84 12.33
N SER A 107 -0.61 27.57 12.38
CA SER A 107 -1.37 27.67 13.64
C SER A 107 -1.35 26.35 14.42
N ALA A 108 -1.27 26.42 15.74
CA ALA A 108 -1.35 25.23 16.59
C ALA A 108 -2.64 24.43 16.36
N SER A 109 -3.78 25.10 16.11
CA SER A 109 -5.05 24.44 15.85
C SER A 109 -5.08 23.69 14.52
N ALA A 110 -4.34 24.15 13.52
CA ALA A 110 -4.20 23.47 12.25
C ALA A 110 -3.26 22.26 12.40
N GLN A 111 -2.12 22.43 13.06
CA GLN A 111 -1.17 21.35 13.32
C GLN A 111 -1.77 20.17 14.09
N HIS A 112 -2.72 20.41 15.00
CA HIS A 112 -3.44 19.33 15.69
C HIS A 112 -4.34 18.46 14.80
N LYS A 113 -4.64 18.91 13.58
CA LYS A 113 -5.45 18.14 12.62
C LYS A 113 -4.62 17.29 11.69
N HIS A 114 -3.30 17.42 11.74
CA HIS A 114 -2.36 16.77 10.86
C HIS A 114 -1.24 16.10 11.64
N ILE A 115 -0.71 15.03 11.06
CA ILE A 115 0.52 14.38 11.51
C ILE A 115 1.53 14.52 10.36
N LEU A 116 2.76 14.93 10.67
CA LEU A 116 3.82 14.91 9.68
C LEU A 116 4.17 13.46 9.34
N ASP A 117 4.02 13.14 8.08
CA ASP A 117 4.20 11.80 7.55
C ASP A 117 5.16 11.81 6.36
N TRP A 118 5.82 10.70 6.11
CA TRP A 118 6.69 10.49 4.94
C TRP A 118 5.86 10.01 3.75
N LEU A 119 5.99 10.64 2.59
CA LEU A 119 5.34 10.15 1.36
C LEU A 119 5.86 8.75 1.00
N VAL A 120 7.17 8.57 0.95
CA VAL A 120 7.81 7.26 1.00
C VAL A 120 8.23 7.02 2.44
N PRO A 121 7.68 6.03 3.15
CA PRO A 121 7.93 5.86 4.57
C PRO A 121 9.36 5.35 4.84
N TYR A 122 9.86 5.61 6.03
CA TYR A 122 11.19 5.19 6.45
C TYR A 122 11.40 3.67 6.29
N ASN A 123 10.39 2.88 6.63
CA ASN A 123 10.42 1.41 6.52
C ASN A 123 10.35 0.88 5.08
N LEU A 124 10.20 1.75 4.10
CA LEU A 124 10.37 1.50 2.66
C LEU A 124 11.54 2.30 2.07
N GLY A 125 12.49 2.70 2.90
CA GLY A 125 13.71 3.38 2.46
C GLY A 125 13.50 4.86 2.13
N GLY A 126 12.46 5.49 2.65
CA GLY A 126 12.22 6.91 2.50
C GLY A 126 13.27 7.77 3.20
N ALA A 127 13.61 8.89 2.60
CA ALA A 127 14.58 9.85 3.14
C ALA A 127 13.94 10.78 4.16
N ASP A 128 14.71 11.12 5.21
CA ASP A 128 14.32 12.10 6.23
C ASP A 128 14.64 13.52 5.75
N VAL A 129 13.97 13.93 4.69
CA VAL A 129 14.14 15.25 4.07
C VAL A 129 12.78 15.89 3.78
N LYS A 130 12.74 17.20 3.80
CA LYS A 130 11.52 18.01 3.61
C LYS A 130 10.70 17.61 2.39
N ALA A 131 11.36 17.33 1.25
CA ALA A 131 10.71 16.93 0.01
C ALA A 131 9.99 15.55 0.08
N ASN A 132 10.14 14.83 1.18
CA ASN A 132 9.47 13.56 1.42
C ASN A 132 8.45 13.64 2.56
N ILE A 133 8.27 14.79 3.20
CA ILE A 133 7.45 14.96 4.40
C ILE A 133 6.30 15.92 4.13
N TRP A 134 5.12 15.57 4.61
CA TRP A 134 3.91 16.35 4.44
C TRP A 134 2.96 16.23 5.64
N PRO A 135 2.09 17.23 5.90
CA PRO A 135 1.10 17.14 6.97
C PRO A 135 -0.11 16.32 6.50
N ALA A 136 -0.17 15.04 6.88
CA ALA A 136 -1.27 14.16 6.58
C ALA A 136 -2.45 14.40 7.53
N ALA A 137 -3.67 14.49 7.02
CA ALA A 137 -4.85 14.68 7.86
C ALA A 137 -5.15 13.44 8.70
N VAL A 138 -5.53 13.64 9.95
CA VAL A 138 -5.95 12.56 10.85
C VAL A 138 -7.42 12.20 10.69
N ALA A 139 -8.22 13.09 10.10
CA ALA A 139 -9.63 12.87 9.80
C ALA A 139 -9.84 12.53 8.31
N GLY A 140 -10.87 11.75 8.02
CA GLY A 140 -11.14 11.28 6.65
C GLY A 140 -10.15 10.21 6.20
N THR A 141 -9.92 10.12 4.89
CA THR A 141 -8.93 9.22 4.29
C THR A 141 -7.57 9.92 4.24
N GLY A 142 -6.70 9.60 5.15
CA GLY A 142 -5.42 10.30 5.31
C GLY A 142 -4.38 9.44 6.02
N PHE A 143 -3.82 9.94 7.12
CA PHE A 143 -2.70 9.34 7.84
C PHE A 143 -2.87 7.84 8.11
N TYR A 144 -4.02 7.40 8.64
CA TYR A 144 -4.21 5.99 9.01
C TYR A 144 -4.23 5.04 7.82
N GLN A 145 -4.93 5.41 6.75
CA GLN A 145 -4.98 4.61 5.51
C GLN A 145 -3.61 4.61 4.80
N LYS A 146 -2.88 5.73 4.91
CA LYS A 146 -1.52 5.82 4.38
C LYS A 146 -0.58 4.87 5.15
N THR A 147 -0.62 4.88 6.48
CA THR A 147 0.19 3.98 7.32
C THR A 147 -0.11 2.51 7.02
N GLU A 148 -1.40 2.15 6.89
CA GLU A 148 -1.80 0.79 6.50
C GLU A 148 -1.23 0.40 5.13
N THR A 149 -1.27 1.33 4.15
CA THR A 149 -0.68 1.11 2.82
C THR A 149 0.81 0.84 2.90
N ASP A 150 1.52 1.60 3.71
CA ASP A 150 2.97 1.46 3.91
C ASP A 150 3.34 0.10 4.46
N ASP A 151 2.60 -0.37 5.45
CA ASP A 151 2.82 -1.66 6.08
C ASP A 151 2.54 -2.82 5.12
N ILE A 152 1.46 -2.76 4.35
CA ILE A 152 1.13 -3.77 3.34
C ILE A 152 2.17 -3.78 2.21
N LEU A 153 2.56 -2.63 1.70
CA LEU A 153 3.59 -2.55 0.66
C LEU A 153 4.93 -3.11 1.15
N ARG A 154 5.33 -2.78 2.39
CA ARG A 154 6.54 -3.35 2.98
C ARG A 154 6.46 -4.87 3.08
N GLN A 155 5.34 -5.42 3.57
CA GLN A 155 5.12 -6.86 3.62
C GLN A 155 5.25 -7.50 2.23
N MET A 156 4.65 -6.90 1.20
CA MET A 156 4.74 -7.39 -0.18
C MET A 156 6.17 -7.35 -0.72
N VAL A 157 6.93 -6.30 -0.42
CA VAL A 157 8.35 -6.21 -0.78
C VAL A 157 9.16 -7.31 -0.10
N CYS A 158 8.95 -7.53 1.20
CA CYS A 158 9.71 -8.53 1.95
C CYS A 158 9.33 -9.97 1.59
N ARG A 159 8.13 -10.20 1.09
CA ARG A 159 7.73 -11.49 0.50
C ARG A 159 8.14 -11.65 -0.97
N ARG A 160 8.73 -10.62 -1.59
CA ARG A 160 9.10 -10.58 -3.02
C ARG A 160 7.90 -10.56 -3.97
N ASP A 161 6.72 -10.17 -3.50
CA ASP A 161 5.51 -9.97 -4.32
C ASP A 161 5.61 -8.67 -5.13
N LEU A 162 6.35 -7.67 -4.63
CA LEU A 162 6.71 -6.42 -5.29
C LEU A 162 8.21 -6.16 -5.18
N THR A 163 8.76 -5.42 -6.12
CA THR A 163 10.08 -4.82 -5.92
C THR A 163 9.97 -3.57 -5.05
N LEU A 164 11.04 -3.23 -4.33
CA LEU A 164 11.06 -1.99 -3.53
C LEU A 164 10.80 -0.75 -4.40
N ALA A 165 11.40 -0.70 -5.60
CA ALA A 165 11.19 0.41 -6.53
C ALA A 165 9.71 0.55 -6.98
N GLN A 166 8.99 -0.57 -7.15
CA GLN A 166 7.57 -0.53 -7.48
C GLN A 166 6.74 0.02 -6.30
N ALA A 167 7.03 -0.39 -5.07
CA ALA A 167 6.35 0.11 -3.88
C ALA A 167 6.59 1.62 -3.68
N GLN A 168 7.86 2.05 -3.74
CA GLN A 168 8.25 3.47 -3.66
C GLN A 168 7.55 4.30 -4.73
N LYS A 169 7.59 3.85 -6.00
CA LYS A 169 6.96 4.55 -7.11
C LYS A 169 5.44 4.65 -6.99
N ALA A 170 4.78 3.63 -6.45
CA ALA A 170 3.34 3.66 -6.21
C ALA A 170 2.96 4.78 -5.22
N LEU A 171 3.73 4.92 -4.12
CA LEU A 171 3.52 5.96 -3.13
C LEU A 171 3.80 7.37 -3.69
N GLU A 172 4.93 7.56 -4.38
CA GLU A 172 5.30 8.83 -5.02
C GLU A 172 4.28 9.28 -6.06
N THR A 173 3.71 8.34 -6.80
CA THR A 173 2.74 8.66 -7.85
C THR A 173 1.40 9.05 -7.25
N ASN A 174 0.84 8.23 -6.38
CA ASN A 174 -0.41 8.51 -5.67
C ASN A 174 -0.64 7.43 -4.59
N TRP A 175 -0.38 7.74 -3.33
CA TRP A 175 -0.53 6.81 -2.22
C TRP A 175 -1.98 6.29 -2.07
N TYR A 176 -2.99 7.12 -2.38
CA TYR A 176 -4.39 6.69 -2.31
C TYR A 176 -4.73 5.62 -3.36
N SER A 177 -4.19 5.76 -4.58
CA SER A 177 -4.32 4.71 -5.60
C SER A 177 -3.59 3.43 -5.17
N ALA A 178 -2.46 3.55 -4.49
CA ALA A 178 -1.76 2.40 -3.91
C ALA A 178 -2.62 1.72 -2.82
N TRP A 179 -3.26 2.49 -1.94
CA TRP A 179 -4.20 1.97 -0.94
C TRP A 179 -5.35 1.21 -1.57
N LEU A 180 -6.03 1.79 -2.56
CA LEU A 180 -7.13 1.12 -3.28
C LEU A 180 -6.68 -0.20 -3.90
N ARG A 181 -5.48 -0.23 -4.47
CA ARG A 181 -4.95 -1.38 -5.19
C ARG A 181 -4.46 -2.50 -4.27
N TYR A 182 -3.68 -2.15 -3.26
CA TYR A 182 -2.92 -3.12 -2.48
C TYR A 182 -3.55 -3.44 -1.12
N VAL A 183 -4.48 -2.62 -0.65
CA VAL A 183 -5.18 -2.81 0.61
C VAL A 183 -6.64 -3.18 0.34
N VAL A 184 -7.41 -2.27 -0.25
CA VAL A 184 -8.85 -2.47 -0.45
C VAL A 184 -9.15 -3.64 -1.40
N ALA A 185 -8.52 -3.67 -2.57
CA ALA A 185 -8.76 -4.71 -3.58
C ALA A 185 -8.32 -6.11 -3.13
N THR A 186 -7.41 -6.21 -2.16
CA THR A 186 -6.92 -7.48 -1.62
C THR A 186 -7.65 -7.93 -0.35
N GLY A 187 -8.60 -7.14 0.14
CA GLY A 187 -9.42 -7.47 1.30
C GLY A 187 -8.67 -7.35 2.64
N HIS A 188 -7.67 -6.48 2.72
CA HIS A 188 -6.96 -6.19 3.97
C HIS A 188 -7.66 -5.13 4.84
N VAL A 189 -8.87 -4.67 4.45
CA VAL A 189 -9.74 -3.77 5.21
C VAL A 189 -10.86 -4.52 5.90
#